data_5af22be86e52193e5388b5d5d1970a8b
#
_entry.id   5af22be86e52193e5388b5d5d1970a8b
#
_cell.length_a   1.000
_cell.length_b   1.000
_cell.length_c   1.000
_cell.angle_alpha   90.00
_cell.angle_beta   90.00
_cell.angle_gamma   90.00
#
_symmetry.space_group_name_H-M   'P 1'
#
loop_
_entity.id
_entity.type
_entity.pdbx_description
1 polymer ?
#
loop_
_entity_poly.entity_id
_entity_poly.type
_entity_poly.pdbx_seq_one_letter_code
_entity_poly.pdbx_strand_id
1 'polypeptide(L)'
;LKSLCCAYPGSYAEGSSSLGFHFVLTCGGTDSSVGERSRTIKMDRIFVPFDFRTAKEGRGEFSFRTMDFKRTIGTFQGLFFSVAYEMQILSLLGMLKSCGINVFSKKRGRHDPLIVVGGACTLSNPELFVPFADAVVVGEGEGVLEEIIRMLNGGVEKEEIIRQLRRINRVITEENDIDKLKERKNVLQDFSPVSSAYVTPFSVFKDMFLVEMMRGCPHSCEFCIMSSKGNWGRVRYVDEKIVLDTIPSWVKRVGLVGASVLDHPGIETILEKLADAGLQVGVSSMRAKKLDERKAHLLAKCGLKVATVALDAPSERIRVRIRKPGSFDDVINAAKNAKRAGIKKMRLYCLAGFDGETQRDYEELKDFCRAISEILPVHLLVSPVVPKRFTPLEKMEFMPEDKWQNFVRFLKTSIKGSRITCKIGSWREAKMEHIFAHLKVKDAELLPEL
;
A
#
# COMPACT_ATOMS: atom_id res chain seq x y z
N LEU A 1 -14.60 23.93 5.80
CA LEU A 1 -13.26 23.38 5.49
C LEU A 1 -12.39 23.11 6.73
N LYS A 2 -12.65 23.77 7.87
CA LYS A 2 -11.87 23.57 9.12
C LYS A 2 -12.37 22.40 9.97
N SER A 3 -13.27 21.59 9.45
CA SER A 3 -13.98 20.57 10.22
C SER A 3 -13.66 19.12 9.77
N LEU A 4 -12.74 18.93 8.84
CA LEU A 4 -12.39 17.62 8.29
C LEU A 4 -10.90 17.32 8.56
N CYS A 5 -10.62 16.06 8.93
CA CYS A 5 -9.26 15.61 9.21
C CYS A 5 -8.97 14.30 8.47
N CYS A 6 -7.84 14.25 7.77
CA CYS A 6 -7.27 13.05 7.19
C CYS A 6 -6.29 12.44 8.18
N ALA A 7 -6.54 11.19 8.57
CA ALA A 7 -5.74 10.46 9.53
C ALA A 7 -5.02 9.30 8.84
N TYR A 8 -3.73 9.16 9.12
CA TYR A 8 -2.95 7.99 8.75
C TYR A 8 -2.51 7.26 10.02
N PRO A 9 -2.97 6.02 10.26
CA PRO A 9 -2.63 5.30 11.49
C PRO A 9 -1.24 4.66 11.40
N GLY A 10 -0.26 5.48 11.15
CA GLY A 10 1.16 5.18 11.03
C GLY A 10 1.97 6.47 11.16
N SER A 11 3.29 6.38 10.95
CA SER A 11 4.18 7.52 11.06
C SER A 11 3.94 8.57 9.96
N TYR A 12 4.39 9.79 10.22
CA TYR A 12 4.40 10.86 9.21
C TYR A 12 5.13 10.45 7.92
N ALA A 13 6.26 9.74 8.07
CA ALA A 13 7.05 9.30 6.93
C ALA A 13 6.28 8.32 6.03
N GLU A 14 5.56 7.37 6.63
CA GLU A 14 4.74 6.39 5.91
C GLU A 14 3.53 7.06 5.24
N GLY A 15 2.78 7.88 5.99
CA GLY A 15 1.60 8.56 5.46
C GLY A 15 1.92 9.53 4.33
N SER A 16 3.02 10.31 4.48
CA SER A 16 3.52 11.21 3.42
C SER A 16 4.06 10.46 2.19
N SER A 17 4.15 9.13 2.25
CA SER A 17 4.55 8.26 1.14
C SER A 17 3.38 7.45 0.58
N SER A 18 2.15 7.70 1.04
CA SER A 18 0.94 6.98 0.65
C SER A 18 0.07 7.80 -0.30
N LEU A 19 -0.10 7.35 -1.55
CA LEU A 19 -1.00 8.01 -2.49
C LEU A 19 -2.45 7.99 -2.01
N GLY A 20 -2.90 6.94 -1.32
CA GLY A 20 -4.24 6.91 -0.74
C GLY A 20 -4.47 8.01 0.30
N PHE A 21 -3.45 8.34 1.11
CA PHE A 21 -3.49 9.47 2.02
C PHE A 21 -3.53 10.82 1.27
N HIS A 22 -2.70 10.98 0.24
CA HIS A 22 -2.71 12.18 -0.60
C HIS A 22 -4.04 12.38 -1.34
N PHE A 23 -4.66 11.29 -1.80
CA PHE A 23 -5.99 11.32 -2.40
C PHE A 23 -7.02 11.92 -1.43
N VAL A 24 -7.10 11.38 -0.21
CA VAL A 24 -8.04 11.87 0.81
C VAL A 24 -7.83 13.37 1.09
N LEU A 25 -6.57 13.81 1.23
CA LEU A 25 -6.25 15.22 1.48
C LEU A 25 -6.75 16.18 0.40
N THR A 26 -6.77 15.71 -0.84
CA THR A 26 -7.16 16.54 -2.00
C THR A 26 -8.61 16.34 -2.41
N CYS A 27 -9.30 15.37 -1.82
CA CYS A 27 -10.68 15.07 -2.11
C CYS A 27 -11.59 16.27 -1.81
N GLY A 28 -12.53 16.55 -2.69
CA GLY A 28 -13.41 17.73 -2.60
C GLY A 28 -12.73 19.06 -2.98
N GLY A 29 -11.53 19.02 -3.57
CA GLY A 29 -10.69 20.16 -3.94
C GLY A 29 -10.69 20.59 -5.41
N THR A 30 -11.44 19.95 -6.27
CA THR A 30 -11.56 20.41 -7.67
C THR A 30 -12.61 21.49 -7.79
N ASP A 31 -12.23 22.74 -7.59
CA ASP A 31 -12.97 23.84 -8.15
C ASP A 31 -12.62 23.90 -9.65
N SER A 32 -13.53 23.38 -10.46
CA SER A 32 -13.39 23.33 -11.93
C SER A 32 -13.39 24.71 -12.60
N SER A 33 -13.52 25.78 -11.81
CA SER A 33 -13.54 27.17 -12.30
C SER A 33 -12.15 27.83 -12.37
N VAL A 34 -11.10 27.21 -11.81
CA VAL A 34 -9.73 27.74 -11.85
C VAL A 34 -8.88 26.82 -12.72
N GLY A 35 -8.47 27.31 -13.88
CA GLY A 35 -7.69 26.59 -14.91
C GLY A 35 -6.27 26.13 -14.50
N GLU A 36 -5.87 26.27 -13.25
CA GLU A 36 -4.69 25.66 -12.66
C GLU A 36 -5.14 24.53 -11.73
N ARG A 37 -4.71 23.30 -12.02
CA ARG A 37 -4.88 22.11 -11.17
C ARG A 37 -4.06 22.22 -9.88
N SER A 38 -4.25 23.30 -9.12
CA SER A 38 -3.72 23.43 -7.78
C SER A 38 -4.50 22.47 -6.86
N ARG A 39 -3.89 21.36 -6.48
CA ARG A 39 -4.44 20.44 -5.47
C ARG A 39 -4.33 21.07 -4.11
N THR A 40 -5.30 21.90 -3.76
CA THR A 40 -5.36 22.54 -2.46
C THR A 40 -5.67 21.51 -1.38
N ILE A 41 -4.83 21.44 -0.35
CA ILE A 41 -5.09 20.62 0.85
C ILE A 41 -6.29 21.24 1.57
N LYS A 42 -7.36 20.46 1.73
CA LYS A 42 -8.63 20.91 2.32
C LYS A 42 -8.93 20.32 3.68
N MET A 43 -8.12 19.38 4.15
CA MET A 43 -8.27 18.72 5.45
C MET A 43 -7.04 18.95 6.31
N ASP A 44 -7.22 19.00 7.62
CA ASP A 44 -6.11 18.89 8.56
C ASP A 44 -5.54 17.46 8.55
N ARG A 45 -4.35 17.27 9.05
CA ARG A 45 -3.61 16.01 8.98
C ARG A 45 -3.22 15.52 10.36
N ILE A 46 -3.32 14.18 10.56
CA ILE A 46 -2.83 13.57 11.79
C ILE A 46 -2.15 12.23 11.49
N PHE A 47 -1.10 11.95 12.25
CA PHE A 47 -0.29 10.74 12.18
C PHE A 47 -0.02 10.22 13.59
N VAL A 48 0.43 8.98 13.69
CA VAL A 48 0.89 8.41 14.95
C VAL A 48 2.29 8.96 15.28
N PRO A 49 2.51 9.54 16.46
CA PRO A 49 3.83 9.96 16.90
C PRO A 49 4.83 8.79 16.92
N PHE A 50 6.11 9.10 16.69
CA PHE A 50 7.16 8.07 16.59
C PHE A 50 7.29 7.22 17.86
N ASP A 51 7.11 7.81 19.02
CA ASP A 51 7.24 7.20 20.33
C ASP A 51 6.00 6.44 20.82
N PHE A 52 4.86 6.57 20.11
CA PHE A 52 3.61 5.89 20.48
C PHE A 52 3.74 4.35 20.49
N ARG A 53 4.49 3.77 19.54
CA ARG A 53 4.72 2.31 19.46
C ARG A 53 5.77 1.81 20.45
N THR A 54 6.61 2.70 20.97
CA THR A 54 7.69 2.38 21.91
C THR A 54 7.34 2.70 23.35
N ALA A 55 6.27 3.45 23.59
CA ALA A 55 5.75 3.71 24.92
C ALA A 55 5.22 2.40 25.54
N LYS A 56 6.12 1.72 26.26
CA LYS A 56 5.72 0.64 27.15
C LYS A 56 4.79 1.22 28.21
N GLU A 57 3.57 0.67 28.24
CA GLU A 57 2.59 0.70 29.32
C GLU A 57 2.55 1.96 30.22
N GLY A 58 1.58 2.84 29.98
CA GLY A 58 0.87 3.50 31.07
C GLY A 58 1.45 4.79 31.65
N ARG A 59 2.43 5.47 31.07
CA ARG A 59 2.91 6.75 31.60
C ARG A 59 3.18 7.78 30.50
N GLY A 60 2.13 8.39 30.00
CA GLY A 60 2.18 9.56 29.15
C GLY A 60 0.82 9.78 28.48
N GLU A 61 0.11 10.83 28.85
CA GLU A 61 -1.01 11.33 28.06
C GLU A 61 -0.49 11.82 26.72
N PHE A 62 -0.53 10.96 25.69
CA PHE A 62 -0.23 11.39 24.33
C PHE A 62 -1.35 12.30 23.85
N SER A 63 -1.09 13.59 23.79
CA SER A 63 -1.99 14.54 23.17
C SER A 63 -1.85 14.45 21.64
N PHE A 64 -2.68 13.63 21.01
CA PHE A 64 -2.78 13.60 19.55
C PHE A 64 -3.37 14.94 19.05
N ARG A 65 -2.52 15.75 18.45
CA ARG A 65 -2.94 16.99 17.82
C ARG A 65 -2.64 16.96 16.33
N THR A 66 -3.57 17.52 15.55
CA THR A 66 -3.39 17.66 14.11
C THR A 66 -2.20 18.53 13.77
N MET A 67 -1.62 18.32 12.59
CA MET A 67 -0.38 18.99 12.19
C MET A 67 -0.58 20.48 11.90
N ASP A 68 -1.65 20.81 11.20
CA ASP A 68 -1.82 22.15 10.65
C ASP A 68 -2.48 23.09 11.66
N PHE A 69 -3.56 22.67 12.31
CA PHE A 69 -4.31 23.52 13.24
C PHE A 69 -4.09 23.19 14.74
N LYS A 70 -3.30 22.16 15.05
CA LYS A 70 -2.99 21.73 16.45
C LYS A 70 -4.24 21.41 17.29
N ARG A 71 -5.30 20.91 16.64
CA ARG A 71 -6.57 20.56 17.27
C ARG A 71 -6.61 19.09 17.69
N THR A 72 -7.45 18.75 18.66
CA THR A 72 -7.79 17.35 18.97
C THR A 72 -8.78 16.80 17.93
N ILE A 73 -8.63 15.53 17.54
CA ILE A 73 -9.45 14.96 16.45
C ILE A 73 -10.94 14.85 16.80
N GLY A 74 -11.30 14.79 18.09
CA GLY A 74 -12.70 14.82 18.54
C GLY A 74 -13.46 16.12 18.21
N THR A 75 -12.75 17.19 17.83
CA THR A 75 -13.37 18.47 17.47
C THR A 75 -13.73 18.60 15.98
N PHE A 76 -13.44 17.56 15.19
CA PHE A 76 -13.77 17.54 13.76
C PHE A 76 -15.14 16.90 13.51
N GLN A 77 -15.79 17.29 12.42
CA GLN A 77 -17.06 16.68 11.98
C GLN A 77 -16.82 15.36 11.28
N GLY A 78 -15.69 15.22 10.57
CA GLY A 78 -15.33 14.00 9.84
C GLY A 78 -13.85 13.67 9.99
N LEU A 79 -13.59 12.40 10.28
CA LEU A 79 -12.26 11.78 10.33
C LEU A 79 -12.15 10.73 9.24
N PHE A 80 -11.20 10.90 8.33
CA PHE A 80 -10.99 10.02 7.19
C PHE A 80 -9.67 9.26 7.38
N PHE A 81 -9.75 7.97 7.69
CA PHE A 81 -8.58 7.12 7.88
C PHE A 81 -8.19 6.42 6.58
N SER A 82 -6.95 6.66 6.13
CA SER A 82 -6.34 5.92 5.04
C SER A 82 -5.52 4.77 5.60
N VAL A 83 -5.96 3.52 5.38
CA VAL A 83 -5.33 2.30 5.91
C VAL A 83 -4.71 1.47 4.79
N ALA A 84 -3.45 1.08 4.95
CA ALA A 84 -2.67 0.36 3.94
C ALA A 84 -2.51 -1.13 4.27
N TYR A 85 -2.49 -1.53 5.55
CA TYR A 85 -2.34 -2.91 6.00
C TYR A 85 -2.96 -3.13 7.40
N GLU A 86 -3.19 -4.37 7.75
CA GLU A 86 -4.05 -4.80 8.87
C GLU A 86 -3.55 -4.32 10.24
N MET A 87 -2.24 -4.31 10.47
CA MET A 87 -1.67 -3.90 11.77
C MET A 87 -1.97 -2.43 12.13
N GLN A 88 -2.38 -1.62 11.17
CA GLN A 88 -2.76 -0.24 11.40
C GLN A 88 -4.02 -0.08 12.24
N ILE A 89 -4.84 -1.14 12.37
CA ILE A 89 -6.01 -1.12 13.25
C ILE A 89 -5.64 -0.78 14.70
N LEU A 90 -4.54 -1.33 15.23
CA LEU A 90 -4.09 -1.06 16.59
C LEU A 90 -3.78 0.43 16.81
N SER A 91 -3.12 1.04 15.84
CA SER A 91 -2.82 2.48 15.88
C SER A 91 -4.08 3.33 15.74
N LEU A 92 -5.03 2.92 14.87
CA LEU A 92 -6.32 3.59 14.73
C LEU A 92 -7.08 3.60 16.06
N LEU A 93 -7.22 2.45 16.71
CA LEU A 93 -7.88 2.32 18.00
C LEU A 93 -7.18 3.16 19.08
N GLY A 94 -5.85 3.12 19.11
CA GLY A 94 -5.05 3.94 20.02
C GLY A 94 -5.28 5.44 19.82
N MET A 95 -5.36 5.91 18.56
CA MET A 95 -5.65 7.32 18.24
C MET A 95 -7.04 7.73 18.76
N LEU A 96 -8.07 6.91 18.56
CA LEU A 96 -9.43 7.19 19.04
C LEU A 96 -9.47 7.24 20.57
N LYS A 97 -8.93 6.21 21.25
CA LYS A 97 -8.87 6.13 22.72
C LYS A 97 -8.16 7.35 23.31
N SER A 98 -6.98 7.70 22.81
CA SER A 98 -6.18 8.81 23.32
C SER A 98 -6.82 10.20 23.12
N CYS A 99 -7.81 10.30 22.24
CA CYS A 99 -8.56 11.53 21.98
C CYS A 99 -9.95 11.54 22.64
N GLY A 100 -10.25 10.55 23.48
CA GLY A 100 -11.54 10.43 24.16
C GLY A 100 -12.71 10.08 23.26
N ILE A 101 -12.46 9.57 22.04
CA ILE A 101 -13.49 9.14 21.10
C ILE A 101 -13.80 7.67 21.36
N ASN A 102 -15.09 7.33 21.52
CA ASN A 102 -15.47 5.94 21.67
C ASN A 102 -15.04 5.12 20.45
N VAL A 103 -14.30 4.04 20.67
CA VAL A 103 -13.78 3.21 19.57
C VAL A 103 -14.90 2.51 18.80
N PHE A 104 -15.97 2.10 19.49
CA PHE A 104 -17.10 1.44 18.84
C PHE A 104 -18.05 2.43 18.18
N SER A 105 -18.32 2.23 16.88
CA SER A 105 -19.22 3.07 16.10
C SER A 105 -20.63 3.14 16.73
N LYS A 106 -21.17 2.01 17.19
CA LYS A 106 -22.48 1.90 17.83
C LYS A 106 -22.63 2.67 19.16
N LYS A 107 -21.50 3.06 19.79
CA LYS A 107 -21.49 3.82 21.05
C LYS A 107 -21.23 5.33 20.83
N ARG A 108 -21.03 5.76 19.60
CA ARG A 108 -20.86 7.17 19.24
C ARG A 108 -22.21 7.83 18.98
N GLY A 109 -22.36 9.06 19.50
CA GLY A 109 -23.57 9.88 19.30
C GLY A 109 -23.41 10.88 18.15
N ARG A 110 -24.44 11.71 17.96
CA ARG A 110 -24.52 12.71 16.90
C ARG A 110 -23.42 13.77 16.96
N HIS A 111 -22.87 14.02 18.14
CA HIS A 111 -21.81 15.03 18.34
C HIS A 111 -20.40 14.47 18.13
N ASP A 112 -20.26 13.14 18.06
CA ASP A 112 -19.00 12.51 17.74
C ASP A 112 -18.71 12.64 16.23
N PRO A 113 -17.43 12.70 15.83
CA PRO A 113 -17.08 12.78 14.42
C PRO A 113 -17.59 11.58 13.62
N LEU A 114 -17.95 11.80 12.36
CA LEU A 114 -18.16 10.73 11.40
C LEU A 114 -16.81 10.09 11.07
N ILE A 115 -16.64 8.81 11.37
CA ILE A 115 -15.41 8.07 11.11
C ILE A 115 -15.54 7.24 9.85
N VAL A 116 -14.74 7.57 8.84
CA VAL A 116 -14.68 6.87 7.55
C VAL A 116 -13.33 6.21 7.43
N VAL A 117 -13.32 4.91 7.12
CA VAL A 117 -12.10 4.12 6.89
C VAL A 117 -12.06 3.66 5.44
N GLY A 118 -10.93 3.87 4.77
CA GLY A 118 -10.70 3.41 3.40
C GLY A 118 -9.23 3.12 3.15
N GLY A 119 -8.91 2.65 1.95
CA GLY A 119 -7.56 2.34 1.51
C GLY A 119 -7.33 0.86 1.22
N ALA A 120 -6.11 0.49 0.85
CA ALA A 120 -5.80 -0.84 0.30
C ALA A 120 -6.16 -2.00 1.26
N CYS A 121 -6.06 -1.81 2.57
CA CYS A 121 -6.39 -2.84 3.55
C CYS A 121 -7.87 -3.26 3.52
N THR A 122 -8.78 -2.35 3.16
CA THR A 122 -10.22 -2.67 3.08
C THR A 122 -10.55 -3.67 1.98
N LEU A 123 -9.63 -3.88 1.03
CA LEU A 123 -9.76 -4.89 -0.02
C LEU A 123 -9.46 -6.32 0.48
N SER A 124 -8.55 -6.44 1.43
CA SER A 124 -8.19 -7.73 2.03
C SER A 124 -9.12 -8.10 3.18
N ASN A 125 -9.42 -7.16 4.09
CA ASN A 125 -10.34 -7.39 5.18
C ASN A 125 -11.09 -6.13 5.64
N PRO A 126 -12.21 -5.78 5.03
CA PRO A 126 -13.04 -4.67 5.50
C PRO A 126 -13.70 -4.95 6.84
N GLU A 127 -14.02 -6.21 7.17
CA GLU A 127 -14.68 -6.61 8.42
C GLU A 127 -13.90 -6.18 9.67
N LEU A 128 -12.58 -6.12 9.56
CA LEU A 128 -11.69 -5.65 10.62
C LEU A 128 -12.05 -4.24 11.14
N PHE A 129 -12.61 -3.39 10.29
CA PHE A 129 -12.89 -1.98 10.61
C PHE A 129 -14.35 -1.69 10.92
N VAL A 130 -15.28 -2.59 10.58
CA VAL A 130 -16.73 -2.39 10.72
C VAL A 130 -17.16 -2.03 12.15
N PRO A 131 -16.65 -2.64 13.23
CA PRO A 131 -17.03 -2.26 14.58
C PRO A 131 -16.63 -0.82 14.95
N PHE A 132 -15.62 -0.27 14.29
CA PHE A 132 -14.92 0.95 14.69
C PHE A 132 -15.16 2.14 13.74
N ALA A 133 -15.67 1.93 12.55
CA ALA A 133 -15.98 2.97 11.58
C ALA A 133 -17.50 3.17 11.44
N ASP A 134 -17.92 4.40 11.15
CA ASP A 134 -19.30 4.67 10.76
C ASP A 134 -19.53 4.29 9.29
N ALA A 135 -18.46 4.31 8.49
CA ALA A 135 -18.45 3.82 7.12
C ALA A 135 -17.07 3.25 6.74
N VAL A 136 -17.06 2.07 6.11
CA VAL A 136 -15.86 1.47 5.51
C VAL A 136 -16.02 1.51 3.99
N VAL A 137 -15.15 2.27 3.32
CA VAL A 137 -15.13 2.39 1.86
C VAL A 137 -14.19 1.34 1.29
N VAL A 138 -14.74 0.40 0.51
CA VAL A 138 -13.98 -0.72 -0.07
C VAL A 138 -13.62 -0.41 -1.52
N GLY A 139 -12.33 -0.37 -1.81
CA GLY A 139 -11.82 -0.09 -3.15
C GLY A 139 -11.58 1.40 -3.41
N GLU A 140 -12.02 1.88 -4.57
CA GLU A 140 -11.79 3.25 -5.02
C GLU A 140 -12.71 4.23 -4.32
N GLY A 141 -12.14 5.29 -3.75
CA GLY A 141 -12.87 6.24 -2.91
C GLY A 141 -13.55 7.38 -3.67
N GLU A 142 -13.21 7.55 -4.96
CA GLU A 142 -13.75 8.62 -5.82
C GLU A 142 -15.28 8.58 -5.90
N GLY A 143 -15.88 9.72 -5.91
CA GLY A 143 -17.33 9.91 -5.87
C GLY A 143 -17.93 9.69 -4.47
N VAL A 144 -17.43 8.74 -3.69
CA VAL A 144 -17.92 8.47 -2.32
C VAL A 144 -17.39 9.53 -1.34
N LEU A 145 -16.08 9.80 -1.38
CA LEU A 145 -15.48 10.77 -0.45
C LEU A 145 -15.99 12.19 -0.76
N GLU A 146 -16.06 12.56 -2.03
CA GLU A 146 -16.60 13.86 -2.44
C GLU A 146 -18.03 14.03 -1.97
N GLU A 147 -18.87 13.00 -2.07
CA GLU A 147 -20.26 13.05 -1.62
C GLU A 147 -20.33 13.19 -0.09
N ILE A 148 -19.53 12.44 0.68
CA ILE A 148 -19.46 12.58 2.14
C ILE A 148 -19.04 14.00 2.52
N ILE A 149 -18.02 14.54 1.88
CA ILE A 149 -17.49 15.88 2.13
C ILE A 149 -18.55 16.94 1.80
N ARG A 150 -19.27 16.77 0.69
CA ARG A 150 -20.36 17.66 0.28
C ARG A 150 -21.48 17.68 1.32
N MET A 151 -21.89 16.51 1.81
CA MET A 151 -22.94 16.39 2.83
C MET A 151 -22.51 17.03 4.16
N LEU A 152 -21.29 16.77 4.63
CA LEU A 152 -20.73 17.38 5.86
C LEU A 152 -20.66 18.91 5.75
N ASN A 153 -20.19 19.43 4.62
CA ASN A 153 -20.11 20.88 4.38
C ASN A 153 -21.50 21.53 4.23
N GLY A 154 -22.49 20.76 3.79
CA GLY A 154 -23.90 21.18 3.71
C GLY A 154 -24.66 21.09 5.04
N GLY A 155 -23.99 20.67 6.13
CA GLY A 155 -24.60 20.53 7.45
C GLY A 155 -25.59 19.38 7.57
N VAL A 156 -25.47 18.35 6.72
CA VAL A 156 -26.29 17.14 6.82
C VAL A 156 -25.90 16.37 8.08
N GLU A 157 -26.92 15.98 8.86
CA GLU A 157 -26.72 15.22 10.10
C GLU A 157 -26.06 13.86 9.84
N LYS A 158 -25.24 13.42 10.79
CA LYS A 158 -24.42 12.20 10.70
C LYS A 158 -25.25 10.95 10.36
N GLU A 159 -26.39 10.77 11.00
CA GLU A 159 -27.29 9.62 10.81
C GLU A 159 -27.85 9.59 9.38
N GLU A 160 -28.15 10.76 8.82
CA GLU A 160 -28.63 10.88 7.44
C GLU A 160 -27.51 10.54 6.45
N ILE A 161 -26.28 11.00 6.72
CA ILE A 161 -25.11 10.63 5.91
C ILE A 161 -24.95 9.11 5.90
N ILE A 162 -24.93 8.46 7.05
CA ILE A 162 -24.80 6.98 7.16
C ILE A 162 -25.92 6.28 6.39
N ARG A 163 -27.17 6.77 6.49
CA ARG A 163 -28.31 6.19 5.77
C ARG A 163 -28.15 6.29 4.25
N GLN A 164 -27.63 7.40 3.74
CA GLN A 164 -27.35 7.57 2.31
C GLN A 164 -26.19 6.67 1.86
N LEU A 165 -25.11 6.59 2.64
CA LEU A 165 -23.94 5.76 2.35
C LEU A 165 -24.30 4.27 2.28
N ARG A 166 -25.25 3.80 3.10
CA ARG A 166 -25.73 2.42 3.07
C ARG A 166 -26.27 1.99 1.70
N ARG A 167 -26.69 2.90 0.86
CA ARG A 167 -27.19 2.63 -0.50
C ARG A 167 -26.08 2.41 -1.52
N ILE A 168 -24.83 2.69 -1.15
CA ILE A 168 -23.66 2.57 -2.04
C ILE A 168 -23.06 1.19 -1.88
N ASN A 169 -23.04 0.37 -2.92
CA ASN A 169 -22.61 -1.04 -2.88
C ASN A 169 -21.17 -1.27 -2.36
N ARG A 170 -20.28 -0.28 -2.45
CA ARG A 170 -18.90 -0.37 -1.98
C ARG A 170 -18.67 0.24 -0.59
N VAL A 171 -19.72 0.62 0.09
CA VAL A 171 -19.67 1.17 1.44
C VAL A 171 -20.35 0.21 2.42
N ILE A 172 -19.65 -0.13 3.48
CA ILE A 172 -20.15 -0.95 4.58
C ILE A 172 -20.37 -0.02 5.76
N THR A 173 -21.59 0.01 6.29
CA THR A 173 -21.96 0.79 7.48
C THR A 173 -22.31 -0.12 8.66
N GLU A 174 -22.59 -1.39 8.41
CA GLU A 174 -22.90 -2.40 9.41
C GLU A 174 -22.56 -3.81 8.91
N GLU A 175 -22.56 -4.81 9.78
CA GLU A 175 -22.18 -6.19 9.44
C GLU A 175 -23.01 -6.78 8.29
N ASN A 176 -24.32 -6.48 8.25
CA ASN A 176 -25.21 -6.98 7.20
C ASN A 176 -24.87 -6.45 5.78
N ASP A 177 -24.12 -5.36 5.70
CA ASP A 177 -23.69 -4.80 4.40
C ASP A 177 -22.55 -5.59 3.74
N ILE A 178 -21.90 -6.52 4.47
CA ILE A 178 -20.74 -7.28 3.96
C ILE A 178 -21.12 -8.13 2.74
N ASP A 179 -22.34 -8.64 2.70
CA ASP A 179 -22.82 -9.43 1.55
C ASP A 179 -22.85 -8.65 0.24
N LYS A 180 -22.96 -7.32 0.28
CA LYS A 180 -22.87 -6.45 -0.90
C LYS A 180 -21.52 -6.58 -1.61
N LEU A 181 -20.47 -6.97 -0.89
CA LEU A 181 -19.14 -7.14 -1.46
C LEU A 181 -19.01 -8.35 -2.39
N LYS A 182 -19.98 -9.26 -2.43
CA LYS A 182 -20.02 -10.38 -3.37
C LYS A 182 -20.13 -9.90 -4.81
N GLU A 183 -20.67 -8.70 -5.03
CA GLU A 183 -20.84 -8.08 -6.36
C GLU A 183 -19.72 -7.08 -6.72
N ARG A 184 -18.51 -7.34 -6.36
CA ARG A 184 -17.32 -6.46 -6.42
C ARG A 184 -16.93 -5.88 -7.79
N LYS A 185 -17.85 -5.68 -8.70
CA LYS A 185 -17.57 -5.21 -10.07
C LYS A 185 -17.47 -3.68 -10.23
N ASN A 186 -17.60 -2.91 -9.15
CA ASN A 186 -17.60 -1.44 -9.22
C ASN A 186 -16.19 -0.86 -9.24
N VAL A 187 -15.51 -1.07 -10.35
CA VAL A 187 -14.24 -0.42 -10.69
C VAL A 187 -14.58 0.77 -11.57
N LEU A 188 -14.10 1.96 -11.23
CA LEU A 188 -14.29 3.14 -12.07
C LEU A 188 -13.61 2.92 -13.43
N GLN A 189 -14.36 3.14 -14.51
CA GLN A 189 -13.80 3.01 -15.87
C GLN A 189 -12.79 4.14 -16.11
N ASP A 190 -13.19 5.36 -15.77
CA ASP A 190 -12.37 6.56 -15.90
C ASP A 190 -11.99 7.08 -14.51
N PHE A 191 -10.73 7.40 -14.32
CA PHE A 191 -10.21 7.99 -13.10
C PHE A 191 -9.10 8.99 -13.41
N SER A 192 -8.99 10.03 -12.61
CA SER A 192 -7.85 10.93 -12.63
C SER A 192 -6.72 10.35 -11.78
N PRO A 193 -5.46 10.39 -12.24
CA PRO A 193 -4.34 9.86 -11.47
C PRO A 193 -4.18 10.61 -10.15
N VAL A 194 -3.95 9.86 -9.10
CA VAL A 194 -3.57 10.43 -7.81
C VAL A 194 -2.10 10.82 -7.85
N SER A 195 -1.76 11.96 -7.27
CA SER A 195 -0.37 12.35 -7.08
C SER A 195 -0.14 12.99 -5.72
N SER A 196 1.12 13.19 -5.36
CA SER A 196 1.48 13.85 -4.11
C SER A 196 0.83 15.22 -3.97
N ALA A 197 0.12 15.46 -2.86
CA ALA A 197 -0.41 16.78 -2.48
C ALA A 197 0.70 17.72 -2.00
N TYR A 198 1.79 17.16 -1.48
CA TYR A 198 2.99 17.86 -1.05
C TYR A 198 4.19 16.92 -1.11
N VAL A 199 5.40 17.50 -1.09
CA VAL A 199 6.68 16.79 -1.05
C VAL A 199 7.43 17.19 0.21
N THR A 200 8.11 16.25 0.85
CA THR A 200 8.82 16.48 2.12
C THR A 200 10.07 15.61 2.22
N PRO A 201 11.17 16.14 2.83
CA PRO A 201 12.38 15.36 3.10
C PRO A 201 12.17 14.29 4.19
N PHE A 202 11.06 14.37 4.93
CA PHE A 202 10.75 13.47 6.05
C PHE A 202 9.88 12.27 5.65
N SER A 203 9.52 12.14 4.37
CA SER A 203 8.84 10.95 3.84
C SER A 203 9.80 9.77 3.68
N VAL A 204 9.27 8.54 3.56
CA VAL A 204 10.07 7.34 3.23
C VAL A 204 10.83 7.55 1.90
N PHE A 205 10.18 8.20 0.95
CA PHE A 205 10.74 8.49 -0.38
C PHE A 205 11.25 9.93 -0.49
N LYS A 206 11.96 10.41 0.49
CA LYS A 206 12.52 11.77 0.64
C LYS A 206 12.50 12.62 -0.63
N ASP A 207 11.82 13.77 -0.56
CA ASP A 207 11.73 14.76 -1.65
C ASP A 207 11.23 14.19 -3.00
N MET A 208 10.41 13.14 -2.97
CA MET A 208 9.90 12.49 -4.18
C MET A 208 8.42 12.82 -4.38
N PHE A 209 8.11 13.34 -5.56
CA PHE A 209 6.73 13.52 -6.02
C PHE A 209 6.21 12.20 -6.57
N LEU A 210 5.18 11.64 -5.94
CA LEU A 210 4.58 10.39 -6.37
C LEU A 210 3.46 10.67 -7.39
N VAL A 211 3.40 9.88 -8.45
CA VAL A 211 2.32 9.92 -9.45
C VAL A 211 1.83 8.51 -9.76
N GLU A 212 0.51 8.34 -9.77
CA GLU A 212 -0.13 7.08 -10.13
C GLU A 212 -0.03 6.82 -11.62
N MET A 213 0.43 5.62 -11.99
CA MET A 213 0.61 5.19 -13.38
C MET A 213 -0.51 4.28 -13.86
N MET A 214 -1.12 3.55 -12.94
CA MET A 214 -2.08 2.50 -13.27
C MET A 214 -2.84 2.02 -12.05
N ARG A 215 -4.01 1.45 -12.27
CA ARG A 215 -4.77 0.67 -11.27
C ARG A 215 -5.01 -0.74 -11.77
N GLY A 216 -5.09 -1.68 -10.82
CA GLY A 216 -5.17 -3.10 -11.12
C GLY A 216 -3.83 -3.68 -11.57
N CYS A 217 -3.84 -4.97 -11.86
CA CYS A 217 -2.66 -5.70 -12.33
C CYS A 217 -3.08 -6.69 -13.43
N PRO A 218 -2.33 -6.78 -14.54
CA PRO A 218 -2.67 -7.72 -15.62
C PRO A 218 -2.41 -9.19 -15.26
N HIS A 219 -1.86 -9.46 -14.07
CA HIS A 219 -1.44 -10.80 -13.64
C HIS A 219 -2.40 -11.40 -12.63
N SER A 220 -2.33 -12.73 -12.48
CA SER A 220 -3.21 -13.54 -11.63
C SER A 220 -2.44 -14.27 -10.53
N CYS A 221 -1.41 -13.64 -9.94
CA CYS A 221 -0.66 -14.23 -8.84
C CYS A 221 -1.59 -14.60 -7.68
N GLU A 222 -1.52 -15.86 -7.20
CA GLU A 222 -2.52 -16.41 -6.28
C GLU A 222 -2.48 -15.83 -4.88
N PHE A 223 -1.35 -15.25 -4.47
CA PHE A 223 -1.19 -14.59 -3.16
C PHE A 223 -1.62 -13.12 -3.13
N CYS A 224 -1.88 -12.52 -4.30
CA CYS A 224 -1.96 -11.06 -4.41
C CYS A 224 -3.40 -10.56 -4.47
N ILE A 225 -3.77 -9.65 -3.57
CA ILE A 225 -5.09 -9.00 -3.54
C ILE A 225 -5.35 -8.13 -4.79
N MET A 226 -4.28 -7.68 -5.46
CA MET A 226 -4.36 -6.88 -6.69
C MET A 226 -4.55 -7.74 -7.95
N SER A 227 -4.56 -9.07 -7.81
CA SER A 227 -4.71 -9.96 -8.96
C SER A 227 -6.11 -9.83 -9.57
N SER A 228 -6.18 -10.08 -10.88
CA SER A 228 -7.32 -9.79 -11.75
C SER A 228 -8.63 -10.54 -11.43
N LYS A 229 -8.57 -11.57 -10.58
CA LYS A 229 -9.74 -12.46 -10.36
C LYS A 229 -10.74 -11.97 -9.32
N GLY A 230 -10.45 -10.92 -8.58
CA GLY A 230 -11.34 -10.60 -7.49
C GLY A 230 -11.64 -9.13 -7.27
N ASN A 231 -10.63 -8.26 -7.21
CA ASN A 231 -10.83 -7.01 -6.51
C ASN A 231 -10.71 -5.75 -7.37
N TRP A 232 -9.86 -5.74 -8.43
CA TRP A 232 -9.55 -4.52 -9.16
C TRP A 232 -9.90 -4.56 -10.65
N GLY A 233 -10.58 -5.63 -11.11
CA GLY A 233 -10.98 -5.74 -12.52
C GLY A 233 -9.80 -5.69 -13.49
N ARG A 234 -10.05 -5.14 -14.67
CA ARG A 234 -9.02 -4.95 -15.70
C ARG A 234 -8.01 -3.91 -15.25
N VAL A 235 -6.75 -4.11 -15.67
CA VAL A 235 -5.74 -3.06 -15.55
C VAL A 235 -6.17 -1.83 -16.36
N ARG A 236 -6.01 -0.66 -15.75
CA ARG A 236 -6.28 0.65 -16.36
C ARG A 236 -5.00 1.46 -16.25
N TYR A 237 -4.49 1.89 -17.38
CA TYR A 237 -3.30 2.73 -17.45
C TYR A 237 -3.71 4.19 -17.54
N VAL A 238 -2.95 5.06 -16.88
CA VAL A 238 -3.06 6.50 -17.06
C VAL A 238 -2.37 6.86 -18.38
N ASP A 239 -2.98 7.70 -19.18
CA ASP A 239 -2.36 8.19 -20.41
C ASP A 239 -0.99 8.85 -20.13
N GLU A 240 0.02 8.59 -20.97
CA GLU A 240 1.38 9.06 -20.77
C GLU A 240 1.48 10.59 -20.68
N LYS A 241 0.67 11.30 -21.47
CA LYS A 241 0.63 12.77 -21.43
C LYS A 241 0.05 13.25 -20.10
N ILE A 242 -1.01 12.60 -19.59
CA ILE A 242 -1.61 12.95 -18.30
C ILE A 242 -0.60 12.73 -17.17
N VAL A 243 0.18 11.63 -17.20
CA VAL A 243 1.25 11.39 -16.23
C VAL A 243 2.25 12.54 -16.24
N LEU A 244 2.76 12.90 -17.43
CA LEU A 244 3.77 13.95 -17.58
C LEU A 244 3.23 15.33 -17.17
N ASP A 245 2.02 15.68 -17.60
CA ASP A 245 1.35 16.96 -17.25
C ASP A 245 1.02 17.07 -15.75
N THR A 246 0.94 15.95 -15.03
CA THR A 246 0.71 15.93 -13.59
C THR A 246 1.95 16.30 -12.77
N ILE A 247 3.15 16.17 -13.34
CA ILE A 247 4.43 16.40 -12.65
C ILE A 247 4.75 17.89 -12.64
N PRO A 248 4.85 18.54 -11.47
CA PRO A 248 5.19 19.96 -11.41
C PRO A 248 6.63 20.23 -11.84
N SER A 249 6.86 21.36 -12.50
CA SER A 249 8.19 21.76 -13.01
C SER A 249 9.28 21.95 -11.96
N TRP A 250 8.89 22.20 -10.71
CA TRP A 250 9.81 22.42 -9.58
C TRP A 250 10.36 21.14 -8.94
N VAL A 251 9.77 19.96 -9.22
CA VAL A 251 10.24 18.70 -8.63
C VAL A 251 11.54 18.23 -9.29
N LYS A 252 12.37 17.55 -8.51
CA LYS A 252 13.63 16.94 -8.98
C LYS A 252 13.57 15.41 -8.97
N ARG A 253 12.63 14.83 -8.24
CA ARG A 253 12.50 13.38 -8.06
C ARG A 253 11.05 12.97 -8.22
N VAL A 254 10.81 11.97 -9.05
CA VAL A 254 9.47 11.44 -9.36
C VAL A 254 9.41 9.96 -8.99
N GLY A 255 8.38 9.56 -8.25
CA GLY A 255 8.07 8.16 -7.98
C GLY A 255 6.91 7.71 -8.85
N LEU A 256 7.15 6.80 -9.76
CA LEU A 256 6.11 6.19 -10.60
C LEU A 256 5.47 5.03 -9.82
N VAL A 257 4.18 5.16 -9.49
CA VAL A 257 3.48 4.24 -8.60
C VAL A 257 2.45 3.41 -9.37
N GLY A 258 2.51 2.11 -9.18
CA GLY A 258 1.57 1.15 -9.78
C GLY A 258 1.97 -0.29 -9.48
N ALA A 259 1.04 -1.22 -9.67
CA ALA A 259 1.28 -2.64 -9.39
C ALA A 259 2.33 -3.27 -10.33
N SER A 260 2.50 -2.71 -11.53
CA SER A 260 3.46 -3.21 -12.53
C SER A 260 3.86 -2.09 -13.50
N VAL A 261 4.60 -1.10 -12.99
CA VAL A 261 4.93 0.14 -13.70
C VAL A 261 5.60 -0.09 -15.05
N LEU A 262 6.54 -1.04 -15.16
CA LEU A 262 7.21 -1.34 -16.43
C LEU A 262 6.34 -2.06 -17.47
N ASP A 263 5.11 -2.44 -17.12
CA ASP A 263 4.12 -2.95 -18.07
C ASP A 263 3.30 -1.82 -18.71
N HIS A 264 3.44 -0.59 -18.26
CA HIS A 264 2.73 0.56 -18.82
C HIS A 264 3.10 0.75 -20.30
N PRO A 265 2.12 0.88 -21.23
CA PRO A 265 2.39 0.97 -22.68
C PRO A 265 3.33 2.13 -23.05
N GLY A 266 3.15 3.30 -22.45
CA GLY A 266 3.95 4.50 -22.69
C GLY A 266 5.18 4.64 -21.78
N ILE A 267 5.62 3.58 -21.07
CA ILE A 267 6.69 3.71 -20.06
C ILE A 267 8.01 4.23 -20.63
N GLU A 268 8.38 3.82 -21.85
CA GLU A 268 9.63 4.26 -22.48
C GLU A 268 9.58 5.75 -22.77
N THR A 269 8.50 6.25 -23.39
CA THR A 269 8.28 7.68 -23.65
C THR A 269 8.33 8.49 -22.36
N ILE A 270 7.68 8.01 -21.29
CA ILE A 270 7.69 8.68 -20.00
C ILE A 270 9.11 8.74 -19.44
N LEU A 271 9.85 7.63 -19.43
CA LEU A 271 11.23 7.60 -18.93
C LEU A 271 12.17 8.48 -19.77
N GLU A 272 12.03 8.51 -21.08
CA GLU A 272 12.80 9.40 -21.96
C GLU A 272 12.57 10.87 -21.62
N LYS A 273 11.30 11.28 -21.53
CA LYS A 273 10.96 12.67 -21.19
C LYS A 273 11.46 13.08 -19.79
N LEU A 274 11.35 12.19 -18.81
CA LEU A 274 11.87 12.44 -17.46
C LEU A 274 13.41 12.51 -17.44
N ALA A 275 14.08 11.64 -18.20
CA ALA A 275 15.54 11.65 -18.33
C ALA A 275 16.05 12.92 -19.03
N ASP A 276 15.38 13.36 -20.09
CA ASP A 276 15.73 14.58 -20.83
C ASP A 276 15.49 15.84 -19.98
N ALA A 277 14.49 15.81 -19.10
CA ALA A 277 14.26 16.85 -18.09
C ALA A 277 15.22 16.78 -16.89
N GLY A 278 16.15 15.82 -16.86
CA GLY A 278 17.12 15.65 -15.77
C GLY A 278 16.52 15.18 -14.45
N LEU A 279 15.32 14.59 -14.48
CA LEU A 279 14.62 14.15 -13.27
C LEU A 279 15.11 12.78 -12.79
N GLN A 280 15.23 12.63 -11.48
CA GLN A 280 15.46 11.33 -10.87
C GLN A 280 14.16 10.55 -10.78
N VAL A 281 14.18 9.26 -11.13
CA VAL A 281 13.00 8.40 -11.12
C VAL A 281 13.17 7.27 -10.11
N GLY A 282 12.16 7.11 -9.24
CA GLY A 282 11.93 5.93 -8.43
C GLY A 282 10.78 5.10 -9.01
N VAL A 283 10.96 3.78 -9.01
CA VAL A 283 9.91 2.83 -9.38
C VAL A 283 9.73 1.81 -8.27
N SER A 284 8.52 1.27 -8.14
CA SER A 284 8.23 0.15 -7.28
C SER A 284 8.97 -1.12 -7.74
N SER A 285 8.70 -2.28 -7.13
CA SER A 285 9.28 -3.54 -7.60
C SER A 285 8.88 -3.83 -9.05
N MET A 286 9.85 -4.26 -9.83
CA MET A 286 9.72 -4.51 -11.27
C MET A 286 9.59 -6.00 -11.55
N ARG A 287 8.89 -6.33 -12.61
CA ARG A 287 8.97 -7.67 -13.20
C ARG A 287 10.29 -7.80 -13.99
N ALA A 288 11.01 -8.88 -13.74
CA ALA A 288 12.30 -9.12 -14.36
C ALA A 288 12.24 -9.07 -15.90
N LYS A 289 11.28 -9.79 -16.50
CA LYS A 289 11.10 -9.84 -17.97
C LYS A 289 10.90 -8.46 -18.62
N LYS A 290 10.47 -7.46 -17.85
CA LYS A 290 10.22 -6.10 -18.36
C LYS A 290 11.42 -5.16 -18.20
N LEU A 291 12.47 -5.58 -17.48
CA LEU A 291 13.73 -4.84 -17.35
C LEU A 291 14.68 -5.26 -18.49
N ASP A 292 14.30 -4.91 -19.72
CA ASP A 292 15.13 -5.06 -20.90
C ASP A 292 16.29 -4.03 -20.92
N GLU A 293 17.14 -4.09 -21.93
CA GLU A 293 18.33 -3.25 -22.03
C GLU A 293 17.98 -1.76 -22.14
N ARG A 294 16.94 -1.41 -22.95
CA ARG A 294 16.49 -0.02 -23.14
C ARG A 294 15.93 0.57 -21.86
N LYS A 295 15.01 -0.13 -21.18
CA LYS A 295 14.44 0.35 -19.93
C LYS A 295 15.46 0.43 -18.80
N ALA A 296 16.39 -0.53 -18.74
CA ALA A 296 17.50 -0.47 -17.79
C ALA A 296 18.38 0.78 -18.00
N HIS A 297 18.70 1.09 -19.26
CA HIS A 297 19.47 2.30 -19.62
C HIS A 297 18.72 3.59 -19.25
N LEU A 298 17.44 3.71 -19.61
CA LEU A 298 16.62 4.87 -19.29
C LEU A 298 16.49 5.08 -17.78
N LEU A 299 16.23 4.02 -17.02
CA LEU A 299 16.16 4.08 -15.57
C LEU A 299 17.51 4.49 -14.95
N ALA A 300 18.62 3.99 -15.48
CA ALA A 300 19.95 4.40 -15.03
C ALA A 300 20.24 5.90 -15.36
N LYS A 301 19.82 6.38 -16.55
CA LYS A 301 19.88 7.80 -16.93
C LYS A 301 19.05 8.67 -15.97
N CYS A 302 17.90 8.17 -15.53
CA CYS A 302 17.07 8.78 -14.47
C CYS A 302 17.63 8.57 -13.04
N GLY A 303 18.86 8.09 -12.89
CA GLY A 303 19.56 8.00 -11.62
C GLY A 303 19.25 6.75 -10.78
N LEU A 304 18.58 5.72 -11.32
CA LEU A 304 18.32 4.48 -10.59
C LEU A 304 19.65 3.76 -10.26
N LYS A 305 19.88 3.49 -8.98
CA LYS A 305 21.10 2.79 -8.49
C LYS A 305 20.82 1.35 -8.05
N VAL A 306 19.57 1.03 -7.75
CA VAL A 306 19.16 -0.30 -7.25
C VAL A 306 17.95 -0.76 -8.05
N ALA A 307 18.09 -1.85 -8.80
CA ALA A 307 16.98 -2.50 -9.46
C ALA A 307 16.26 -3.45 -8.48
N THR A 308 15.00 -3.15 -8.17
CA THR A 308 14.18 -3.97 -7.27
C THR A 308 13.31 -4.91 -8.09
N VAL A 309 13.48 -6.21 -7.92
CA VAL A 309 12.75 -7.25 -8.65
C VAL A 309 11.95 -8.12 -7.69
N ALA A 310 10.69 -8.36 -8.02
CA ALA A 310 9.79 -9.21 -7.27
C ALA A 310 9.99 -10.69 -7.71
N LEU A 311 10.78 -11.43 -6.93
CA LEU A 311 10.97 -12.88 -7.11
C LEU A 311 9.75 -13.65 -6.63
N ASP A 312 9.25 -13.29 -5.44
CA ASP A 312 8.01 -13.73 -4.77
C ASP A 312 7.92 -15.23 -4.42
N ALA A 313 8.89 -16.06 -4.77
CA ALA A 313 8.94 -17.46 -4.33
C ALA A 313 10.37 -18.00 -4.32
N PRO A 314 10.66 -19.08 -3.54
CA PRO A 314 12.02 -19.60 -3.40
C PRO A 314 12.49 -20.45 -4.58
N SER A 315 11.57 -20.95 -5.42
CA SER A 315 11.91 -21.82 -6.56
C SER A 315 11.02 -21.57 -7.76
N GLU A 316 11.48 -22.01 -8.93
CA GLU A 316 10.73 -21.96 -10.16
C GLU A 316 9.42 -22.76 -10.05
N ARG A 317 9.49 -23.93 -9.43
CA ARG A 317 8.32 -24.79 -9.20
C ARG A 317 7.22 -24.07 -8.39
N ILE A 318 7.60 -23.38 -7.31
CA ILE A 318 6.64 -22.63 -6.50
C ILE A 318 6.12 -21.41 -7.27
N ARG A 319 6.97 -20.71 -8.04
CA ARG A 319 6.54 -19.58 -8.91
C ARG A 319 5.45 -20.01 -9.90
N VAL A 320 5.65 -21.12 -10.58
CA VAL A 320 4.64 -21.67 -11.51
C VAL A 320 3.34 -21.98 -10.77
N ARG A 321 3.42 -22.65 -9.63
CA ARG A 321 2.27 -23.00 -8.81
C ARG A 321 1.44 -21.80 -8.39
N ILE A 322 2.08 -20.71 -7.92
CA ILE A 322 1.40 -19.48 -7.49
C ILE A 322 1.09 -18.53 -8.65
N ARG A 323 1.25 -18.98 -9.89
CA ARG A 323 1.03 -18.19 -11.12
C ARG A 323 1.83 -16.88 -11.16
N LYS A 324 3.03 -16.87 -10.58
CA LYS A 324 3.93 -15.73 -10.70
C LYS A 324 4.56 -15.74 -12.09
N PRO A 325 4.35 -14.68 -12.92
CA PRO A 325 4.88 -14.65 -14.27
C PRO A 325 6.39 -14.43 -14.30
N GLY A 326 7.03 -14.96 -15.36
CA GLY A 326 8.48 -14.88 -15.59
C GLY A 326 9.24 -16.05 -14.97
N SER A 327 10.49 -16.21 -15.37
CA SER A 327 11.41 -17.29 -14.97
C SER A 327 12.61 -16.75 -14.20
N PHE A 328 13.42 -17.62 -13.63
CA PHE A 328 14.69 -17.26 -13.05
C PHE A 328 15.67 -16.74 -14.11
N ASP A 329 15.61 -17.25 -15.34
CA ASP A 329 16.40 -16.73 -16.47
C ASP A 329 16.05 -15.28 -16.78
N ASP A 330 14.76 -14.91 -16.71
CA ASP A 330 14.35 -13.51 -16.86
C ASP A 330 15.02 -12.60 -15.81
N VAL A 331 15.19 -13.09 -14.57
CA VAL A 331 15.86 -12.32 -13.50
C VAL A 331 17.37 -12.23 -13.73
N ILE A 332 18.01 -13.31 -14.21
CA ILE A 332 19.42 -13.30 -14.59
C ILE A 332 19.65 -12.30 -15.76
N ASN A 333 18.79 -12.31 -16.75
CA ASN A 333 18.85 -11.36 -17.86
C ASN A 333 18.63 -9.91 -17.40
N ALA A 334 17.66 -9.68 -16.51
CA ALA A 334 17.46 -8.38 -15.88
C ALA A 334 18.72 -7.90 -15.11
N ALA A 335 19.40 -8.79 -14.41
CA ALA A 335 20.64 -8.47 -13.71
C ALA A 335 21.78 -8.09 -14.68
N LYS A 336 21.91 -8.82 -15.81
CA LYS A 336 22.88 -8.48 -16.87
C LYS A 336 22.57 -7.11 -17.49
N ASN A 337 21.31 -6.83 -17.83
CA ASN A 337 20.87 -5.55 -18.37
C ASN A 337 21.12 -4.41 -17.38
N ALA A 338 20.76 -4.59 -16.11
CA ALA A 338 21.03 -3.63 -15.05
C ALA A 338 22.52 -3.33 -14.89
N LYS A 339 23.39 -4.36 -14.93
CA LYS A 339 24.84 -4.18 -14.87
C LYS A 339 25.38 -3.37 -16.06
N ARG A 340 24.98 -3.72 -17.29
CA ARG A 340 25.36 -2.99 -18.51
C ARG A 340 24.94 -1.52 -18.45
N ALA A 341 23.75 -1.25 -17.93
CA ALA A 341 23.25 0.11 -17.75
C ALA A 341 23.93 0.90 -16.63
N GLY A 342 24.81 0.28 -15.83
CA GLY A 342 25.51 0.93 -14.72
C GLY A 342 24.75 0.96 -13.40
N ILE A 343 23.64 0.22 -13.27
CA ILE A 343 22.94 0.02 -12.01
C ILE A 343 23.85 -0.81 -11.09
N LYS A 344 23.89 -0.48 -9.80
CA LYS A 344 24.94 -0.96 -8.89
C LYS A 344 24.56 -2.19 -8.07
N LYS A 345 23.25 -2.46 -7.92
CA LYS A 345 22.74 -3.51 -7.02
C LYS A 345 21.40 -4.06 -7.49
N MET A 346 21.17 -5.35 -7.25
CA MET A 346 19.84 -5.96 -7.33
C MET A 346 19.25 -6.07 -5.93
N ARG A 347 17.96 -5.71 -5.80
CA ARG A 347 17.15 -6.04 -4.62
C ARG A 347 16.11 -7.04 -5.05
N LEU A 348 16.04 -8.15 -4.35
CA LEU A 348 15.12 -9.25 -4.62
C LEU A 348 14.12 -9.36 -3.47
N TYR A 349 12.83 -9.29 -3.77
CA TYR A 349 11.78 -9.62 -2.81
C TYR A 349 11.37 -11.07 -3.01
N CYS A 350 11.40 -11.84 -1.93
CA CYS A 350 11.01 -13.24 -1.91
C CYS A 350 10.02 -13.49 -0.78
N LEU A 351 8.98 -14.26 -1.05
CA LEU A 351 8.09 -14.84 -0.06
C LEU A 351 8.48 -16.30 0.16
N ALA A 352 8.36 -16.79 1.38
CA ALA A 352 8.56 -18.20 1.69
C ALA A 352 7.49 -18.66 2.69
N GLY A 353 7.20 -19.96 2.68
CA GLY A 353 6.15 -20.56 3.49
C GLY A 353 4.92 -20.94 2.70
N PHE A 354 5.02 -21.11 1.40
CA PHE A 354 3.94 -21.69 0.60
C PHE A 354 3.78 -23.19 0.88
N ASP A 355 2.56 -23.69 0.81
CA ASP A 355 2.29 -25.11 0.95
C ASP A 355 3.15 -25.93 0.00
N GLY A 356 3.66 -27.08 0.49
CA GLY A 356 4.48 -28.00 -0.27
C GLY A 356 5.88 -27.47 -0.63
N GLU A 357 6.37 -26.39 -0.01
CA GLU A 357 7.79 -26.04 -0.04
C GLU A 357 8.63 -27.14 0.62
N THR A 358 9.79 -27.38 0.05
CA THR A 358 10.75 -28.39 0.49
C THR A 358 12.14 -27.78 0.64
N GLN A 359 13.07 -28.50 1.26
CA GLN A 359 14.47 -28.09 1.36
C GLN A 359 15.10 -27.80 -0.02
N ARG A 360 14.70 -28.55 -1.06
CA ARG A 360 15.17 -28.35 -2.43
C ARG A 360 14.82 -26.97 -2.98
N ASP A 361 13.64 -26.44 -2.64
CA ASP A 361 13.23 -25.08 -3.08
C ASP A 361 14.15 -24.00 -2.45
N TYR A 362 14.57 -24.22 -1.20
CA TYR A 362 15.48 -23.29 -0.52
C TYR A 362 16.91 -23.38 -1.06
N GLU A 363 17.37 -24.58 -1.46
CA GLU A 363 18.64 -24.78 -2.14
C GLU A 363 18.65 -24.08 -3.50
N GLU A 364 17.54 -24.18 -4.26
CA GLU A 364 17.37 -23.47 -5.53
C GLU A 364 17.45 -21.95 -5.34
N LEU A 365 16.78 -21.39 -4.32
CA LEU A 365 16.88 -19.95 -3.96
C LEU A 365 18.32 -19.54 -3.69
N LYS A 366 19.05 -20.35 -2.88
CA LYS A 366 20.46 -20.10 -2.54
C LYS A 366 21.31 -20.03 -3.81
N ASP A 367 21.23 -21.06 -4.65
CA ASP A 367 22.06 -21.18 -5.85
C ASP A 367 21.74 -20.08 -6.86
N PHE A 368 20.47 -19.75 -7.00
CA PHE A 368 19.99 -18.65 -7.82
C PHE A 368 20.52 -17.28 -7.33
N CYS A 369 20.39 -16.99 -6.03
CA CYS A 369 20.93 -15.74 -5.49
C CYS A 369 22.45 -15.64 -5.64
N ARG A 370 23.17 -16.76 -5.53
CA ARG A 370 24.61 -16.81 -5.77
C ARG A 370 24.94 -16.49 -7.23
N ALA A 371 24.24 -17.13 -8.18
CA ALA A 371 24.43 -16.84 -9.61
C ALA A 371 24.21 -15.34 -9.95
N ILE A 372 23.18 -14.72 -9.39
CA ILE A 372 22.98 -13.26 -9.57
C ILE A 372 24.11 -12.46 -8.89
N SER A 373 24.61 -12.90 -7.74
CA SER A 373 25.64 -12.18 -7.00
C SER A 373 26.98 -12.10 -7.75
N GLU A 374 27.24 -13.01 -8.69
CA GLU A 374 28.38 -12.93 -9.61
C GLU A 374 28.22 -11.80 -10.65
N ILE A 375 26.96 -11.41 -10.93
CA ILE A 375 26.65 -10.34 -11.88
C ILE A 375 26.65 -8.99 -11.15
N LEU A 376 25.83 -8.86 -10.10
CA LEU A 376 25.65 -7.66 -9.27
C LEU A 376 25.49 -8.03 -7.79
N PRO A 377 25.91 -7.17 -6.85
CA PRO A 377 25.61 -7.36 -5.44
C PRO A 377 24.10 -7.51 -5.22
N VAL A 378 23.70 -8.47 -4.40
CA VAL A 378 22.29 -8.79 -4.10
C VAL A 378 21.90 -8.31 -2.71
N HIS A 379 20.74 -7.68 -2.61
CA HIS A 379 20.04 -7.47 -1.35
C HIS A 379 18.74 -8.26 -1.37
N LEU A 380 18.74 -9.41 -0.71
CA LEU A 380 17.59 -10.31 -0.61
C LEU A 380 16.71 -9.90 0.58
N LEU A 381 15.43 -9.63 0.34
CA LEU A 381 14.44 -9.44 1.38
C LEU A 381 13.49 -10.63 1.34
N VAL A 382 13.42 -11.36 2.45
CA VAL A 382 12.54 -12.52 2.56
C VAL A 382 11.52 -12.30 3.67
N SER A 383 10.28 -12.55 3.36
CA SER A 383 9.17 -12.45 4.33
C SER A 383 8.32 -13.73 4.31
N PRO A 384 7.72 -14.12 5.45
CA PRO A 384 6.70 -15.15 5.42
C PRO A 384 5.56 -14.76 4.48
N VAL A 385 5.04 -15.71 3.74
CA VAL A 385 3.79 -15.48 2.98
C VAL A 385 2.63 -15.36 3.96
N VAL A 386 1.85 -14.32 3.81
CA VAL A 386 0.62 -14.12 4.58
C VAL A 386 -0.57 -14.38 3.67
N PRO A 387 -1.28 -15.49 3.85
CA PRO A 387 -2.53 -15.72 3.13
C PRO A 387 -3.51 -14.59 3.38
N LYS A 388 -4.10 -14.05 2.33
CA LYS A 388 -5.06 -12.94 2.41
C LYS A 388 -6.44 -13.42 1.97
N ARG A 389 -7.47 -12.90 2.61
CA ARG A 389 -8.85 -13.14 2.19
C ARG A 389 -9.05 -12.66 0.76
N PHE A 390 -9.99 -13.30 0.07
CA PHE A 390 -10.33 -13.01 -1.31
C PHE A 390 -9.20 -13.27 -2.32
N THR A 391 -8.19 -14.03 -1.92
CA THR A 391 -7.17 -14.56 -2.82
C THR A 391 -7.32 -16.09 -2.93
N PRO A 392 -6.80 -16.74 -3.98
CA PRO A 392 -6.78 -18.20 -4.06
C PRO A 392 -6.08 -18.89 -2.89
N LEU A 393 -5.14 -18.20 -2.22
CA LEU A 393 -4.43 -18.72 -1.04
C LEU A 393 -5.12 -18.43 0.30
N GLU A 394 -6.35 -17.91 0.32
CA GLU A 394 -7.06 -17.55 1.55
C GLU A 394 -7.07 -18.68 2.60
N LYS A 395 -7.23 -19.91 2.14
CA LYS A 395 -7.32 -21.12 3.01
C LYS A 395 -5.97 -21.80 3.28
N MET A 396 -4.88 -21.25 2.76
CA MET A 396 -3.54 -21.79 3.00
C MET A 396 -3.17 -21.61 4.48
N GLU A 397 -2.64 -22.66 5.09
CA GLU A 397 -2.14 -22.57 6.47
C GLU A 397 -0.91 -21.65 6.54
N PHE A 398 -0.87 -20.85 7.59
CA PHE A 398 0.30 -20.00 7.85
C PHE A 398 1.46 -20.87 8.34
N MET A 399 2.64 -20.66 7.78
CA MET A 399 3.84 -21.44 8.07
C MET A 399 4.16 -21.51 9.58
N PRO A 400 4.35 -22.71 10.17
CA PRO A 400 4.78 -22.87 11.56
C PRO A 400 6.11 -22.17 11.88
N GLU A 401 6.27 -21.70 13.12
CA GLU A 401 7.46 -20.93 13.53
C GLU A 401 8.76 -21.74 13.41
N ASP A 402 8.75 -23.01 13.79
CA ASP A 402 9.91 -23.90 13.72
C ASP A 402 10.40 -24.08 12.28
N LYS A 403 9.47 -24.27 11.32
CA LYS A 403 9.82 -24.33 9.89
C LYS A 403 10.43 -23.04 9.39
N TRP A 404 9.85 -21.88 9.78
CA TRP A 404 10.40 -20.57 9.44
C TRP A 404 11.82 -20.39 10.02
N GLN A 405 12.04 -20.73 11.28
CA GLN A 405 13.36 -20.62 11.93
C GLN A 405 14.39 -21.53 11.28
N ASN A 406 14.00 -22.75 10.86
CA ASN A 406 14.89 -23.67 10.14
C ASN A 406 15.29 -23.09 8.77
N PHE A 407 14.33 -22.55 8.01
CA PHE A 407 14.60 -21.87 6.74
C PHE A 407 15.53 -20.66 6.94
N VAL A 408 15.26 -19.82 7.94
CA VAL A 408 16.11 -18.64 8.25
C VAL A 408 17.54 -19.04 8.58
N ARG A 409 17.72 -20.10 9.40
CA ARG A 409 19.05 -20.63 9.74
C ARG A 409 19.79 -21.14 8.51
N PHE A 410 19.11 -21.93 7.69
CA PHE A 410 19.65 -22.40 6.42
C PHE A 410 20.10 -21.23 5.53
N LEU A 411 19.22 -20.26 5.30
CA LEU A 411 19.50 -19.13 4.42
C LEU A 411 20.69 -18.31 4.90
N LYS A 412 20.73 -17.94 6.19
CA LYS A 412 21.85 -17.17 6.78
C LYS A 412 23.19 -17.89 6.64
N THR A 413 23.21 -19.20 6.85
CA THR A 413 24.46 -20.02 6.71
C THR A 413 24.86 -20.08 5.24
N SER A 414 23.90 -20.27 4.34
CA SER A 414 24.14 -20.48 2.92
C SER A 414 24.70 -19.25 2.18
N ILE A 415 24.36 -18.03 2.63
CA ILE A 415 24.82 -16.79 1.98
C ILE A 415 26.09 -16.19 2.59
N LYS A 416 26.61 -16.80 3.67
CA LYS A 416 27.83 -16.34 4.35
C LYS A 416 29.01 -16.33 3.37
N GLY A 417 29.79 -15.24 3.38
CA GLY A 417 30.97 -15.09 2.51
C GLY A 417 30.64 -14.72 1.04
N SER A 418 29.39 -14.50 0.69
CA SER A 418 28.97 -14.07 -0.65
C SER A 418 28.72 -12.55 -0.73
N ARG A 419 28.49 -12.03 -1.95
CA ARG A 419 28.06 -10.64 -2.19
C ARG A 419 26.56 -10.43 -1.97
N ILE A 420 25.94 -11.25 -1.11
CA ILE A 420 24.52 -11.24 -0.78
C ILE A 420 24.34 -10.69 0.63
N THR A 421 23.53 -9.65 0.76
CA THR A 421 23.00 -9.20 2.06
C THR A 421 21.55 -9.65 2.16
N CYS A 422 21.10 -10.04 3.36
CA CYS A 422 19.72 -10.51 3.55
C CYS A 422 19.04 -9.76 4.70
N LYS A 423 17.80 -9.31 4.43
CA LYS A 423 16.87 -8.84 5.46
C LYS A 423 15.73 -9.85 5.55
N ILE A 424 15.44 -10.31 6.75
CA ILE A 424 14.44 -11.33 7.02
C ILE A 424 13.28 -10.70 7.79
N GLY A 425 12.07 -10.91 7.31
CA GLY A 425 10.84 -10.44 7.94
C GLY A 425 10.57 -11.16 9.27
N SER A 426 9.84 -10.49 10.14
CA SER A 426 9.44 -11.05 11.44
C SER A 426 8.30 -12.06 11.25
N TRP A 427 8.50 -13.29 11.72
CA TRP A 427 7.44 -14.30 11.73
C TRP A 427 6.27 -13.88 12.62
N ARG A 428 6.56 -13.27 13.77
CA ARG A 428 5.52 -12.82 14.71
C ARG A 428 4.66 -11.72 14.12
N GLU A 429 5.26 -10.73 13.47
CA GLU A 429 4.51 -9.67 12.78
C GLU A 429 3.66 -10.24 11.64
N ALA A 430 4.20 -11.14 10.83
CA ALA A 430 3.47 -11.80 9.75
C ALA A 430 2.34 -12.70 10.30
N LYS A 431 2.54 -13.36 11.45
CA LYS A 431 1.47 -14.13 12.11
C LYS A 431 0.35 -13.25 12.61
N MET A 432 0.68 -12.10 13.22
CA MET A 432 -0.33 -11.13 13.63
C MET A 432 -1.09 -10.54 12.44
N GLU A 433 -0.38 -10.20 11.37
CA GLU A 433 -0.98 -9.76 10.11
C GLU A 433 -1.94 -10.82 9.55
N HIS A 434 -1.54 -12.10 9.56
CA HIS A 434 -2.40 -13.21 9.15
C HIS A 434 -3.67 -13.31 10.00
N ILE A 435 -3.55 -13.21 11.33
CA ILE A 435 -4.71 -13.20 12.23
C ILE A 435 -5.65 -12.05 11.87
N PHE A 436 -5.15 -10.83 11.77
CA PHE A 436 -5.98 -9.65 11.48
C PHE A 436 -6.57 -9.69 10.07
N ALA A 437 -5.86 -10.27 9.11
CA ALA A 437 -6.38 -10.46 7.76
C ALA A 437 -7.60 -11.40 7.71
N HIS A 438 -7.85 -12.21 8.75
CA HIS A 438 -8.94 -13.20 8.81
C HIS A 438 -9.99 -12.91 9.88
N LEU A 439 -9.78 -11.91 10.75
CA LEU A 439 -10.77 -11.55 11.76
C LEU A 439 -12.12 -11.19 11.11
N LYS A 440 -13.17 -11.71 11.71
CA LYS A 440 -14.55 -11.34 11.43
C LYS A 440 -14.98 -10.18 12.32
N VAL A 441 -16.11 -9.56 12.03
CA VAL A 441 -16.66 -8.44 12.83
C VAL A 441 -16.67 -8.75 14.33
N LYS A 442 -17.19 -9.91 14.71
CA LYS A 442 -17.29 -10.34 16.12
C LYS A 442 -15.94 -10.48 16.81
N ASP A 443 -14.95 -11.01 16.09
CA ASP A 443 -13.59 -11.18 16.62
C ASP A 443 -12.89 -9.83 16.74
N ALA A 444 -13.10 -8.94 15.77
CA ALA A 444 -12.53 -7.60 15.79
C ALA A 444 -13.04 -6.75 16.96
N GLU A 445 -14.28 -6.97 17.44
CA GLU A 445 -14.85 -6.30 18.61
C GLU A 445 -14.03 -6.54 19.91
N LEU A 446 -13.22 -7.60 19.97
CA LEU A 446 -12.35 -7.90 21.10
C LEU A 446 -11.02 -7.12 21.10
N LEU A 447 -10.61 -6.54 19.96
CA LEU A 447 -9.32 -5.84 19.84
C LEU A 447 -9.10 -4.70 20.85
N PRO A 448 -10.10 -3.90 21.24
CA PRO A 448 -9.90 -2.86 22.24
C PRO A 448 -9.56 -3.36 23.65
N GLU A 449 -9.74 -4.65 23.92
CA GLU A 449 -9.44 -5.27 25.22
C GLU A 449 -7.99 -5.82 25.28
N LEU A 450 -7.34 -5.97 24.12
CA LEU A 450 -5.95 -6.38 23.98
C LEU A 450 -4.99 -5.19 24.08
#